data_a4e89c70203981528bb0504a0f791501
#
_entry.id   a4e89c70203981528bb0504a0f791501
#
_cell.length_a   1.000
_cell.length_b   1.000
_cell.length_c   1.000
_cell.angle_alpha   90.00
_cell.angle_beta   90.00
_cell.angle_gamma   90.00
#
_symmetry.space_group_name_H-M   'P 1'
#
loop_
_entity.id
_entity.type
_entity.pdbx_description
1 polymer ?
#
loop_
_entity_poly.entity_id
_entity_poly.type
_entity_poly.pdbx_seq_one_letter_code
_entity_poly.pdbx_strand_id
1 'polypeptide(L)'
;GHSFGSVPAVDFRQNTKGRGLYEGVLSMVEQYNAVLSEKANDVEYFSDCYLVVKGKELTDDELVNIRENKVINLFGESLEGLDVVFLAKPNADSVQENLINRLEQLIFKMAMVPDITSDSFVTASGIALKMRMMPMSNLARKKDRKFKRGVQERLKLLAAYPLSQGFSGDDWQMVDVTMHRNMPDDLQSEASVAGQLSGIVSEETQLSVLSCVSDPKAEIQRKRDEQEEKANAVSDGYPTNRTIETNQEEGTNDEGSDL
;
A
#
# COMPACT_ATOMS: atom_id res chain seq x y z
N GLY A 1 -13.97 18.12 -43.35
CA GLY A 1 -14.02 16.74 -42.90
C GLY A 1 -12.65 16.29 -42.43
N HIS A 2 -12.62 15.38 -41.46
CA HIS A 2 -11.39 14.75 -40.94
C HIS A 2 -11.26 13.32 -41.48
N SER A 3 -10.03 12.77 -41.52
CA SER A 3 -9.71 11.47 -42.11
C SER A 3 -9.85 10.28 -41.15
N PHE A 4 -10.39 10.45 -39.95
CA PHE A 4 -10.46 9.38 -38.94
C PHE A 4 -11.62 8.39 -39.12
N GLY A 5 -12.54 8.61 -40.04
CA GLY A 5 -13.72 7.76 -40.26
C GLY A 5 -14.78 7.79 -39.16
N SER A 6 -14.42 8.23 -37.97
CA SER A 6 -15.29 8.39 -36.79
C SER A 6 -14.88 9.61 -35.96
N VAL A 7 -15.64 9.99 -34.95
CA VAL A 7 -15.30 11.11 -34.04
C VAL A 7 -13.93 10.84 -33.37
N PRO A 8 -12.92 11.73 -33.55
CA PRO A 8 -11.58 11.51 -33.02
C PRO A 8 -11.53 11.88 -31.53
N ALA A 9 -12.40 11.27 -30.74
CA ALA A 9 -12.45 11.43 -29.29
C ALA A 9 -12.77 10.08 -28.64
N VAL A 10 -12.08 9.78 -27.55
CA VAL A 10 -12.28 8.57 -26.77
C VAL A 10 -12.63 8.94 -25.33
N ASP A 11 -13.73 8.38 -24.85
CA ASP A 11 -14.21 8.58 -23.49
C ASP A 11 -13.71 7.44 -22.59
N PHE A 12 -12.83 7.76 -21.64
CA PHE A 12 -12.29 6.81 -20.67
C PHE A 12 -13.19 6.72 -19.43
N ARG A 13 -14.33 6.07 -19.54
CA ARG A 13 -15.26 5.88 -18.42
C ARG A 13 -14.81 4.78 -17.48
N GLN A 14 -14.85 5.06 -16.19
CA GLN A 14 -14.57 4.05 -15.15
C GLN A 14 -15.73 3.04 -15.00
N ASN A 15 -16.96 3.46 -15.26
CA ASN A 15 -18.16 2.65 -15.16
C ASN A 15 -19.22 3.12 -16.16
N THR A 16 -20.31 2.35 -16.34
CA THR A 16 -21.37 2.66 -17.30
C THR A 16 -22.16 3.92 -16.96
N LYS A 17 -22.15 4.33 -15.66
CA LYS A 17 -22.91 5.50 -15.18
C LYS A 17 -22.06 6.79 -15.19
N GLY A 18 -20.77 6.73 -15.51
CA GLY A 18 -19.86 7.87 -15.46
C GLY A 18 -19.56 8.38 -14.04
N ARG A 19 -19.89 7.60 -13.00
CA ARG A 19 -19.70 8.00 -11.60
C ARG A 19 -18.25 7.92 -11.19
N GLY A 20 -17.82 8.89 -10.39
CA GLY A 20 -16.51 8.89 -9.74
C GLY A 20 -16.37 7.77 -8.70
N LEU A 21 -15.15 7.51 -8.27
CA LEU A 21 -14.84 6.45 -7.29
C LEU A 21 -15.50 6.71 -5.94
N TYR A 22 -15.50 7.96 -5.51
CA TYR A 22 -15.94 8.38 -4.17
C TYR A 22 -17.41 8.76 -4.08
N GLU A 23 -18.13 8.85 -5.19
CA GLU A 23 -19.53 9.26 -5.18
C GLU A 23 -20.42 8.40 -4.28
N GLY A 24 -20.08 7.11 -4.11
CA GLY A 24 -20.82 6.21 -3.23
C GLY A 24 -20.62 6.47 -1.74
N VAL A 25 -19.62 7.23 -1.36
CA VAL A 25 -19.27 7.50 0.04
C VAL A 25 -19.29 8.99 0.40
N LEU A 26 -19.57 9.88 -0.55
CA LEU A 26 -19.55 11.34 -0.34
C LEU A 26 -20.44 11.77 0.84
N SER A 27 -21.66 11.25 0.95
CA SER A 27 -22.56 11.58 2.06
C SER A 27 -22.00 11.15 3.42
N MET A 28 -21.25 10.06 3.48
CA MET A 28 -20.58 9.62 4.73
C MET A 28 -19.38 10.51 5.05
N VAL A 29 -18.63 10.96 4.03
CA VAL A 29 -17.53 11.91 4.21
C VAL A 29 -18.05 13.27 4.67
N GLU A 30 -19.15 13.75 4.10
CA GLU A 30 -19.80 14.98 4.55
C GLU A 30 -20.28 14.87 6.01
N GLN A 31 -20.88 13.75 6.39
CA GLN A 31 -21.30 13.51 7.76
C GLN A 31 -20.12 13.41 8.72
N TYR A 32 -19.03 12.74 8.32
CA TYR A 32 -17.78 12.64 9.09
C TYR A 32 -17.19 14.04 9.36
N ASN A 33 -17.11 14.88 8.32
CA ASN A 33 -16.63 16.25 8.44
C ASN A 33 -17.53 17.11 9.35
N ALA A 34 -18.86 16.93 9.25
CA ALA A 34 -19.81 17.66 10.11
C ALA A 34 -19.62 17.30 11.58
N VAL A 35 -19.52 15.99 11.90
CA VAL A 35 -19.33 15.53 13.29
C VAL A 35 -17.98 16.00 13.87
N LEU A 36 -16.91 15.97 13.06
CA LEU A 36 -15.59 16.50 13.48
C LEU A 36 -15.66 18.01 13.76
N SER A 37 -16.36 18.77 12.91
CA SER A 37 -16.52 20.21 13.09
C SER A 37 -17.34 20.51 14.35
N GLU A 38 -18.42 19.77 14.60
CA GLU A 38 -19.22 19.91 15.83
C GLU A 38 -18.39 19.57 17.07
N LYS A 39 -17.56 18.51 17.00
CA LYS A 39 -16.67 18.15 18.11
C LYS A 39 -15.62 19.23 18.38
N ALA A 40 -15.04 19.83 17.34
CA ALA A 40 -14.11 20.95 17.49
C ALA A 40 -14.78 22.16 18.14
N ASN A 41 -16.00 22.49 17.72
CA ASN A 41 -16.80 23.56 18.32
C ASN A 41 -17.18 23.24 19.78
N ASP A 42 -17.51 21.98 20.11
CA ASP A 42 -17.79 21.58 21.48
C ASP A 42 -16.55 21.78 22.38
N VAL A 43 -15.34 21.47 21.91
CA VAL A 43 -14.08 21.70 22.65
C VAL A 43 -13.85 23.19 22.88
N GLU A 44 -14.13 24.05 21.90
CA GLU A 44 -14.03 25.50 22.05
C GLU A 44 -15.08 26.02 23.06
N TYR A 45 -16.30 25.52 22.98
CA TYR A 45 -17.37 25.88 23.89
C TYR A 45 -17.10 25.46 25.36
N PHE A 46 -16.41 24.32 25.58
CA PHE A 46 -16.03 23.89 26.92
C PHE A 46 -15.00 24.82 27.58
N SER A 47 -14.26 25.60 26.80
CA SER A 47 -13.36 26.63 27.37
C SER A 47 -14.15 27.81 27.95
N ASP A 48 -15.42 27.99 27.53
CA ASP A 48 -16.32 29.06 27.96
C ASP A 48 -17.52 28.52 28.79
N CYS A 49 -17.27 27.49 29.63
CA CYS A 49 -18.34 26.90 30.49
C CYS A 49 -19.02 27.95 31.35
N TYR A 50 -20.36 27.90 31.41
CA TYR A 50 -21.13 28.70 32.33
C TYR A 50 -20.98 28.20 33.76
N LEU A 51 -20.67 29.14 34.62
CA LEU A 51 -20.65 28.90 36.08
C LEU A 51 -22.05 29.07 36.64
N VAL A 52 -22.56 28.03 37.28
CA VAL A 52 -23.81 28.08 38.02
C VAL A 52 -23.53 28.15 39.50
N VAL A 53 -23.90 29.27 40.14
CA VAL A 53 -23.83 29.42 41.58
C VAL A 53 -25.24 29.28 42.12
N LYS A 54 -25.46 28.32 43.01
CA LYS A 54 -26.73 28.08 43.68
C LYS A 54 -26.63 28.57 45.09
N GLY A 55 -27.72 29.18 45.62
CA GLY A 55 -27.84 29.59 47.04
C GLY A 55 -27.38 30.98 47.33
N LYS A 56 -26.78 31.73 46.38
CA LYS A 56 -26.40 33.14 46.59
C LYS A 56 -26.57 33.92 45.30
N GLU A 57 -27.05 35.14 45.41
CA GLU A 57 -27.04 36.13 44.31
C GLU A 57 -25.68 36.83 44.32
N LEU A 58 -24.97 36.78 43.19
CA LEU A 58 -23.64 37.36 43.05
C LEU A 58 -23.77 38.88 42.77
N THR A 59 -22.92 39.66 43.42
CA THR A 59 -22.78 41.08 43.15
C THR A 59 -21.95 41.32 41.88
N ASP A 60 -22.13 42.50 41.27
CA ASP A 60 -21.41 42.86 40.03
C ASP A 60 -19.85 42.77 40.23
N ASP A 61 -19.34 43.14 41.40
CA ASP A 61 -17.89 43.05 41.70
C ASP A 61 -17.41 41.59 41.79
N GLU A 62 -18.24 40.69 42.33
CA GLU A 62 -17.92 39.26 42.40
C GLU A 62 -17.96 38.65 40.97
N LEU A 63 -18.89 39.05 40.10
CA LEU A 63 -18.95 38.62 38.71
C LEU A 63 -17.73 39.09 37.92
N VAL A 64 -17.27 40.32 38.13
CA VAL A 64 -16.06 40.84 37.47
C VAL A 64 -14.81 40.05 37.94
N ASN A 65 -14.70 39.80 39.25
CA ASN A 65 -13.59 39.02 39.79
C ASN A 65 -13.56 37.57 39.26
N ILE A 66 -14.70 36.91 39.14
CA ILE A 66 -14.81 35.58 38.56
C ILE A 66 -14.36 35.61 37.10
N ARG A 67 -14.80 36.63 36.33
CA ARG A 67 -14.48 36.75 34.91
C ARG A 67 -13.02 37.08 34.61
N GLU A 68 -12.43 38.02 35.38
CA GLU A 68 -11.05 38.50 35.14
C GLU A 68 -10.00 37.60 35.82
N ASN A 69 -10.26 37.20 37.04
CA ASN A 69 -9.27 36.47 37.85
C ASN A 69 -9.50 34.95 37.85
N LYS A 70 -10.63 34.48 37.30
CA LYS A 70 -11.06 33.05 37.32
C LYS A 70 -11.07 32.45 38.74
N VAL A 71 -11.24 33.27 39.74
CA VAL A 71 -11.27 32.89 41.17
C VAL A 71 -12.67 33.10 41.71
N ILE A 72 -13.24 32.06 42.30
CA ILE A 72 -14.51 32.10 42.98
C ILE A 72 -14.19 32.13 44.45
N ASN A 73 -14.41 33.32 45.07
CA ASN A 73 -14.18 33.53 46.49
C ASN A 73 -15.48 33.97 47.13
N LEU A 74 -16.26 33.03 47.64
CA LEU A 74 -17.58 33.28 48.20
C LEU A 74 -17.46 33.27 49.73
N PHE A 75 -17.56 34.48 50.30
CA PHE A 75 -17.59 34.67 51.75
C PHE A 75 -18.99 34.98 52.21
N GLY A 76 -19.47 34.31 53.25
CA GLY A 76 -20.78 34.58 53.87
C GLY A 76 -20.98 33.79 55.16
N GLU A 77 -21.85 34.30 56.05
CA GLU A 77 -22.13 33.68 57.39
C GLU A 77 -22.92 32.36 57.30
N SER A 78 -23.50 32.01 56.11
CA SER A 78 -24.20 30.75 55.93
C SER A 78 -23.81 30.15 54.58
N LEU A 79 -22.93 29.16 54.62
CA LEU A 79 -22.50 28.38 53.47
C LEU A 79 -23.40 27.14 53.21
N GLU A 80 -24.42 26.94 54.04
CA GLU A 80 -25.41 25.86 53.88
C GLU A 80 -26.22 26.08 52.59
N GLY A 81 -26.06 25.15 51.62
CA GLY A 81 -26.79 25.21 50.35
C GLY A 81 -26.05 25.95 49.22
N LEU A 82 -24.83 26.48 49.46
CA LEU A 82 -24.01 27.05 48.43
C LEU A 82 -23.35 25.93 47.61
N ASP A 83 -23.68 25.85 46.36
CA ASP A 83 -23.09 24.92 45.42
C ASP A 83 -22.63 25.65 44.16
N VAL A 84 -21.38 25.44 43.77
CA VAL A 84 -20.77 26.04 42.56
C VAL A 84 -20.44 24.94 41.61
N VAL A 85 -21.17 24.87 40.53
CA VAL A 85 -21.02 23.82 39.53
C VAL A 85 -20.85 24.44 38.15
N PHE A 86 -19.91 23.95 37.39
CA PHE A 86 -19.88 24.26 35.96
C PHE A 86 -21.04 23.55 35.27
N LEU A 87 -21.83 24.31 34.51
CA LEU A 87 -22.87 23.73 33.68
C LEU A 87 -22.20 23.04 32.49
N ALA A 88 -21.83 21.80 32.71
CA ALA A 88 -21.28 20.98 31.64
C ALA A 88 -22.43 20.38 30.82
N LYS A 89 -22.32 20.42 29.49
CA LYS A 89 -23.14 19.61 28.60
C LYS A 89 -22.97 18.12 28.98
N PRO A 90 -24.04 17.31 28.96
CA PRO A 90 -23.88 15.87 29.19
C PRO A 90 -22.76 15.33 28.31
N ASN A 91 -21.85 14.57 28.91
CA ASN A 91 -20.64 14.09 28.24
C ASN A 91 -21.02 13.14 27.08
N ALA A 92 -21.16 13.68 25.88
CA ALA A 92 -21.47 12.95 24.64
C ALA A 92 -20.19 12.55 23.87
N ASP A 93 -19.03 12.82 24.42
CA ASP A 93 -17.74 12.61 23.74
C ASP A 93 -17.55 11.15 23.29
N SER A 94 -17.89 10.19 24.15
CA SER A 94 -17.81 8.77 23.79
C SER A 94 -18.76 8.38 22.66
N VAL A 95 -19.93 9.02 22.58
CA VAL A 95 -20.91 8.76 21.51
C VAL A 95 -20.42 9.37 20.20
N GLN A 96 -19.88 10.57 20.25
CA GLN A 96 -19.27 11.23 19.07
C GLN A 96 -18.06 10.46 18.55
N GLU A 97 -17.15 10.03 19.43
CA GLU A 97 -16.00 9.19 19.06
C GLU A 97 -16.43 7.86 18.41
N ASN A 98 -17.41 7.17 19.00
CA ASN A 98 -17.94 5.95 18.42
C ASN A 98 -18.54 6.17 17.04
N LEU A 99 -19.22 7.30 16.82
CA LEU A 99 -19.79 7.67 15.53
C LEU A 99 -18.68 7.98 14.50
N ILE A 100 -17.66 8.76 14.87
CA ILE A 100 -16.51 9.09 14.03
C ILE A 100 -15.80 7.81 13.58
N ASN A 101 -15.44 6.95 14.51
CA ASN A 101 -14.77 5.67 14.25
C ASN A 101 -15.64 4.77 13.35
N ARG A 102 -16.94 4.75 13.56
CA ARG A 102 -17.86 3.98 12.74
C ARG A 102 -17.97 4.49 11.32
N LEU A 103 -18.07 5.81 11.15
CA LEU A 103 -18.10 6.46 9.83
C LEU A 103 -16.81 6.20 9.07
N GLU A 104 -15.65 6.34 9.71
CA GLU A 104 -14.35 6.05 9.12
C GLU A 104 -14.28 4.62 8.59
N GLN A 105 -14.59 3.63 9.41
CA GLN A 105 -14.63 2.22 9.00
C GLN A 105 -15.58 1.98 7.83
N LEU A 106 -16.76 2.62 7.83
CA LEU A 106 -17.72 2.47 6.76
C LEU A 106 -17.24 3.12 5.46
N ILE A 107 -16.59 4.29 5.52
CA ILE A 107 -16.01 4.97 4.36
C ILE A 107 -14.99 4.07 3.67
N PHE A 108 -14.01 3.53 4.40
CA PHE A 108 -13.02 2.60 3.85
C PHE A 108 -13.68 1.33 3.27
N LYS A 109 -14.61 0.74 4.01
CA LYS A 109 -15.31 -0.47 3.59
C LYS A 109 -16.15 -0.28 2.33
N MET A 110 -16.91 0.81 2.24
CA MET A 110 -17.76 1.11 1.09
C MET A 110 -16.97 1.60 -0.12
N ALA A 111 -15.85 2.30 0.09
CA ALA A 111 -14.91 2.67 -0.95
C ALA A 111 -14.11 1.47 -1.48
N MET A 112 -14.19 0.30 -0.83
CA MET A 112 -13.40 -0.91 -1.14
C MET A 112 -11.89 -0.66 -1.06
N VAL A 113 -11.45 0.26 -0.20
CA VAL A 113 -10.04 0.59 0.05
C VAL A 113 -9.69 0.10 1.45
N PRO A 114 -8.58 -0.64 1.64
CA PRO A 114 -8.14 -1.01 2.98
C PRO A 114 -7.60 0.22 3.71
N ASP A 115 -7.87 0.29 5.01
CA ASP A 115 -7.19 1.23 5.88
C ASP A 115 -5.76 0.73 6.15
N ILE A 116 -4.79 1.38 5.50
CA ILE A 116 -3.37 1.04 5.59
C ILE A 116 -2.71 1.59 6.86
N THR A 117 -3.36 2.51 7.56
CA THR A 117 -2.85 3.15 8.79
C THR A 117 -3.21 2.37 10.05
N SER A 118 -4.15 1.43 9.95
CA SER A 118 -4.58 0.63 11.09
C SER A 118 -3.47 -0.32 11.57
N ASP A 119 -3.29 -0.44 12.89
CA ASP A 119 -2.33 -1.37 13.51
C ASP A 119 -2.52 -2.80 13.01
N SER A 120 -3.76 -3.18 12.79
CA SER A 120 -4.12 -4.49 12.28
C SER A 120 -3.66 -4.72 10.83
N PHE A 121 -3.44 -3.66 10.05
CA PHE A 121 -2.89 -3.76 8.70
C PHE A 121 -1.38 -3.96 8.75
N VAL A 122 -0.69 -3.20 9.60
CA VAL A 122 0.77 -3.26 9.75
C VAL A 122 1.24 -4.61 10.31
N THR A 123 0.46 -5.21 11.23
CA THR A 123 0.79 -6.49 11.86
C THR A 123 0.27 -7.72 11.10
N ALA A 124 -0.42 -7.52 9.96
CA ALA A 124 -1.00 -8.61 9.19
C ALA A 124 0.07 -9.45 8.48
N SER A 125 -0.10 -10.78 8.48
CA SER A 125 0.72 -11.67 7.65
C SER A 125 0.48 -11.41 6.16
N GLY A 126 1.43 -11.79 5.29
CA GLY A 126 1.34 -11.57 3.85
C GLY A 126 0.03 -12.11 3.23
N ILE A 127 -0.47 -13.26 3.69
CA ILE A 127 -1.74 -13.83 3.23
C ILE A 127 -2.93 -12.96 3.70
N ALA A 128 -2.93 -12.53 4.95
CA ALA A 128 -3.98 -11.68 5.49
C ALA A 128 -3.99 -10.32 4.77
N LEU A 129 -2.81 -9.77 4.47
CA LEU A 129 -2.66 -8.55 3.70
C LEU A 129 -3.24 -8.69 2.29
N LYS A 130 -2.90 -9.75 1.56
CA LYS A 130 -3.46 -10.06 0.24
C LYS A 130 -5.00 -10.17 0.27
N MET A 131 -5.56 -10.80 1.32
CA MET A 131 -7.02 -10.88 1.49
C MET A 131 -7.66 -9.51 1.76
N ARG A 132 -7.06 -8.67 2.58
CA ARG A 132 -7.55 -7.30 2.85
C ARG A 132 -7.51 -6.41 1.61
N MET A 133 -6.51 -6.59 0.75
CA MET A 133 -6.37 -5.85 -0.50
C MET A 133 -7.24 -6.39 -1.64
N MET A 134 -7.87 -7.58 -1.48
CA MET A 134 -8.67 -8.21 -2.52
C MET A 134 -9.83 -7.33 -3.04
N PRO A 135 -10.63 -6.64 -2.21
CA PRO A 135 -11.72 -5.78 -2.70
C PRO A 135 -11.19 -4.66 -3.59
N MET A 136 -10.11 -3.97 -3.17
CA MET A 136 -9.44 -2.92 -3.94
C MET A 136 -8.88 -3.48 -5.26
N SER A 137 -8.24 -4.64 -5.22
CA SER A 137 -7.68 -5.30 -6.40
C SER A 137 -8.78 -5.67 -7.41
N ASN A 138 -9.92 -6.18 -6.94
CA ASN A 138 -11.07 -6.49 -7.78
C ASN A 138 -11.69 -5.23 -8.42
N LEU A 139 -11.77 -4.14 -7.67
CA LEU A 139 -12.22 -2.85 -8.19
C LEU A 139 -11.25 -2.33 -9.26
N ALA A 140 -9.94 -2.40 -9.00
CA ALA A 140 -8.90 -2.02 -9.94
C ALA A 140 -8.99 -2.84 -11.24
N ARG A 141 -9.15 -4.18 -11.17
CA ARG A 141 -9.33 -5.04 -12.36
C ARG A 141 -10.54 -4.64 -13.23
N LYS A 142 -11.63 -4.18 -12.59
CA LYS A 142 -12.80 -3.67 -13.36
C LYS A 142 -12.45 -2.39 -14.10
N LYS A 143 -11.68 -1.50 -13.48
CA LYS A 143 -11.20 -0.25 -14.09
C LYS A 143 -10.20 -0.51 -15.19
N ASP A 144 -9.25 -1.43 -15.00
CA ASP A 144 -8.25 -1.83 -16.01
C ASP A 144 -8.93 -2.25 -17.31
N ARG A 145 -9.96 -3.10 -17.23
CA ARG A 145 -10.72 -3.54 -18.41
C ARG A 145 -11.36 -2.37 -19.16
N LYS A 146 -11.92 -1.40 -18.43
CA LYS A 146 -12.52 -0.21 -19.03
C LYS A 146 -11.48 0.72 -19.64
N PHE A 147 -10.36 0.89 -18.95
CA PHE A 147 -9.24 1.69 -19.44
C PHE A 147 -8.59 1.08 -20.68
N LYS A 148 -8.28 -0.23 -20.65
CA LYS A 148 -7.76 -0.96 -21.80
C LYS A 148 -8.65 -0.79 -23.05
N ARG A 149 -9.96 -0.87 -22.87
CA ARG A 149 -10.91 -0.63 -23.97
C ARG A 149 -10.76 0.78 -24.55
N GLY A 150 -10.67 1.81 -23.71
CA GLY A 150 -10.44 3.19 -24.16
C GLY A 150 -9.11 3.33 -24.91
N VAL A 151 -8.04 2.69 -24.41
CA VAL A 151 -6.74 2.66 -25.12
C VAL A 151 -6.87 1.99 -26.48
N GLN A 152 -7.54 0.84 -26.58
CA GLN A 152 -7.77 0.15 -27.85
C GLN A 152 -8.58 0.99 -28.83
N GLU A 153 -9.63 1.68 -28.36
CA GLU A 153 -10.40 2.61 -29.20
C GLU A 153 -9.53 3.78 -29.70
N ARG A 154 -8.63 4.30 -28.86
CA ARG A 154 -7.66 5.32 -29.25
C ARG A 154 -6.68 4.80 -30.30
N LEU A 155 -6.12 3.59 -30.10
CA LEU A 155 -5.21 2.98 -31.07
C LEU A 155 -5.89 2.70 -32.39
N LYS A 156 -7.15 2.27 -32.38
CA LYS A 156 -7.97 2.09 -33.59
C LYS A 156 -8.12 3.39 -34.37
N LEU A 157 -8.37 4.52 -33.68
CA LEU A 157 -8.43 5.83 -34.33
C LEU A 157 -7.08 6.22 -34.94
N LEU A 158 -5.96 5.95 -34.26
CA LEU A 158 -4.63 6.20 -34.77
C LEU A 158 -4.32 5.36 -36.03
N ALA A 159 -4.68 4.07 -36.00
CA ALA A 159 -4.50 3.17 -37.15
C ALA A 159 -5.34 3.57 -38.37
N ALA A 160 -6.50 4.20 -38.15
CA ALA A 160 -7.35 4.72 -39.21
C ALA A 160 -6.82 6.01 -39.86
N TYR A 161 -5.82 6.67 -39.25
CA TYR A 161 -5.29 7.92 -39.78
C TYR A 161 -4.29 7.66 -40.90
N PRO A 162 -4.47 8.24 -42.08
CA PRO A 162 -3.67 7.91 -43.29
C PRO A 162 -2.17 8.21 -43.18
N LEU A 163 -1.75 9.08 -42.27
CA LEU A 163 -0.35 9.47 -42.07
C LEU A 163 0.35 8.67 -40.95
N SER A 164 -0.31 7.69 -40.36
CA SER A 164 0.32 6.80 -39.37
C SER A 164 1.27 5.82 -40.05
N GLN A 165 2.56 6.20 -40.16
CA GLN A 165 3.57 5.34 -40.76
C GLN A 165 3.86 4.13 -39.85
N GLY A 166 3.73 2.92 -40.40
CA GLY A 166 4.05 1.68 -39.71
C GLY A 166 3.01 1.16 -38.72
N PHE A 167 1.85 1.81 -38.63
CA PHE A 167 0.75 1.37 -37.76
C PHE A 167 -0.57 1.58 -38.49
N SER A 168 -1.15 0.50 -39.07
CA SER A 168 -2.33 0.60 -39.93
C SER A 168 -3.24 -0.61 -39.78
N GLY A 169 -4.46 -0.49 -40.26
CA GLY A 169 -5.42 -1.60 -40.34
C GLY A 169 -5.76 -2.17 -38.93
N ASP A 170 -5.46 -3.43 -38.75
CA ASP A 170 -5.78 -4.17 -37.50
C ASP A 170 -4.61 -4.29 -36.52
N ASP A 171 -3.49 -3.60 -36.73
CA ASP A 171 -2.31 -3.65 -35.87
C ASP A 171 -2.62 -3.22 -34.43
N TRP A 172 -3.63 -2.38 -34.24
CA TRP A 172 -4.11 -1.96 -32.92
C TRP A 172 -4.57 -3.13 -32.03
N GLN A 173 -4.95 -4.28 -32.62
CA GLN A 173 -5.36 -5.48 -31.89
C GLN A 173 -4.16 -6.24 -31.30
N MET A 174 -2.98 -6.08 -31.88
CA MET A 174 -1.75 -6.74 -31.44
C MET A 174 -1.10 -6.05 -30.23
N VAL A 175 -1.54 -4.84 -29.91
CA VAL A 175 -0.99 -4.10 -28.78
C VAL A 175 -1.60 -4.61 -27.48
N ASP A 176 -0.79 -5.27 -26.66
CA ASP A 176 -1.17 -5.61 -25.28
C ASP A 176 -0.85 -4.47 -24.32
N VAL A 177 -1.83 -4.14 -23.48
CA VAL A 177 -1.72 -3.11 -22.46
C VAL A 177 -1.67 -3.78 -21.10
N THR A 178 -0.49 -3.81 -20.49
CA THR A 178 -0.30 -4.40 -19.16
C THR A 178 -0.36 -3.33 -18.08
N MET A 179 -1.20 -3.57 -17.07
CA MET A 179 -1.34 -2.70 -15.92
C MET A 179 -0.60 -3.30 -14.74
N HIS A 180 0.43 -2.61 -14.28
CA HIS A 180 1.16 -2.98 -13.06
C HIS A 180 0.56 -2.28 -11.85
N ARG A 181 0.47 -3.00 -10.75
CA ARG A 181 0.03 -2.46 -9.44
C ARG A 181 1.20 -2.45 -8.51
N ASN A 182 1.39 -1.31 -7.87
CA ASN A 182 2.37 -1.19 -6.80
C ASN A 182 1.75 -1.75 -5.51
N MET A 183 1.86 -3.07 -5.34
CA MET A 183 1.43 -3.75 -4.13
C MET A 183 2.67 -4.08 -3.29
N PRO A 184 2.60 -3.99 -1.97
CA PRO A 184 3.69 -4.46 -1.14
C PRO A 184 3.87 -5.96 -1.33
N ASP A 185 5.08 -6.36 -1.70
CA ASP A 185 5.47 -7.75 -1.86
C ASP A 185 6.14 -8.25 -0.57
N ASP A 186 5.73 -9.41 -0.12
CA ASP A 186 6.34 -10.10 1.02
C ASP A 186 7.43 -11.06 0.50
N LEU A 187 8.56 -10.49 0.09
CA LEU A 187 9.69 -11.23 -0.46
C LEU A 187 10.20 -12.30 0.51
N GLN A 188 10.09 -12.09 1.82
CA GLN A 188 10.53 -13.08 2.79
C GLN A 188 9.64 -14.33 2.78
N SER A 189 8.34 -14.14 2.74
CA SER A 189 7.37 -15.25 2.62
C SER A 189 7.50 -15.95 1.27
N GLU A 190 7.66 -15.19 0.18
CA GLU A 190 7.84 -15.73 -1.17
C GLU A 190 9.13 -16.56 -1.27
N ALA A 191 10.25 -16.06 -0.74
CA ALA A 191 11.51 -16.79 -0.69
C ALA A 191 11.42 -18.09 0.13
N SER A 192 10.69 -18.05 1.26
CA SER A 192 10.43 -19.24 2.07
C SER A 192 9.62 -20.28 1.30
N VAL A 193 8.54 -19.87 0.61
CA VAL A 193 7.72 -20.76 -0.22
C VAL A 193 8.53 -21.31 -1.39
N ALA A 194 9.30 -20.49 -2.08
CA ALA A 194 10.18 -20.92 -3.16
C ALA A 194 11.21 -21.94 -2.68
N GLY A 195 11.78 -21.73 -1.48
CA GLY A 195 12.69 -22.69 -0.85
C GLY A 195 12.01 -24.05 -0.55
N GLN A 196 10.79 -24.03 -0.04
CA GLN A 196 10.01 -25.25 0.23
C GLN A 196 9.61 -26.00 -1.04
N LEU A 197 9.44 -25.32 -2.16
CA LEU A 197 9.12 -25.92 -3.46
C LEU A 197 10.35 -26.50 -4.16
N SER A 198 11.55 -26.27 -3.65
CA SER A 198 12.79 -26.80 -4.23
C SER A 198 12.78 -28.32 -4.26
N GLY A 199 13.02 -28.90 -5.44
CA GLY A 199 12.97 -30.33 -5.67
C GLY A 199 11.58 -30.96 -5.78
N ILE A 200 10.49 -30.20 -5.58
CA ILE A 200 9.11 -30.67 -5.73
C ILE A 200 8.54 -30.26 -7.10
N VAL A 201 8.88 -29.07 -7.56
CA VAL A 201 8.42 -28.52 -8.85
C VAL A 201 9.60 -28.14 -9.72
N SER A 202 9.36 -27.82 -11.00
CA SER A 202 10.42 -27.33 -11.88
C SER A 202 11.00 -26.00 -11.39
N GLU A 203 12.25 -25.70 -11.70
CA GLU A 203 12.94 -24.45 -11.36
C GLU A 203 12.18 -23.22 -11.91
N GLU A 204 11.59 -23.34 -13.09
CA GLU A 204 10.75 -22.30 -13.68
C GLU A 204 9.52 -21.98 -12.81
N THR A 205 8.83 -23.01 -12.31
CA THR A 205 7.68 -22.85 -11.42
C THR A 205 8.11 -22.29 -10.07
N GLN A 206 9.22 -22.74 -9.53
CA GLN A 206 9.79 -22.25 -8.27
C GLN A 206 10.11 -20.75 -8.35
N LEU A 207 10.77 -20.30 -9.41
CA LEU A 207 11.10 -18.89 -9.63
C LEU A 207 9.87 -18.03 -9.94
N SER A 208 8.82 -18.60 -10.54
CA SER A 208 7.58 -17.87 -10.82
C SER A 208 6.80 -17.45 -9.57
N VAL A 209 7.12 -18.02 -8.40
CA VAL A 209 6.51 -17.62 -7.11
C VAL A 209 7.10 -16.30 -6.60
N LEU A 210 8.31 -15.93 -7.05
CA LEU A 210 9.00 -14.74 -6.61
C LEU A 210 8.52 -13.52 -7.41
N SER A 211 7.93 -12.54 -6.75
CA SER A 211 7.46 -11.29 -7.38
C SER A 211 8.59 -10.45 -7.98
N CYS A 212 9.81 -10.58 -7.45
CA CYS A 212 11.00 -9.92 -7.98
C CYS A 212 11.51 -10.50 -9.32
N VAL A 213 11.04 -11.69 -9.72
CA VAL A 213 11.44 -12.36 -10.96
C VAL A 213 10.34 -12.16 -12.01
N SER A 214 10.57 -11.27 -12.96
CA SER A 214 9.59 -10.96 -14.03
C SER A 214 9.57 -12.02 -15.14
N ASP A 215 10.72 -12.65 -15.44
CA ASP A 215 10.87 -13.72 -16.43
C ASP A 215 11.71 -14.87 -15.86
N PRO A 216 11.06 -15.94 -15.37
CA PRO A 216 11.73 -17.09 -14.80
C PRO A 216 12.68 -17.79 -15.78
N LYS A 217 12.38 -17.80 -17.08
CA LYS A 217 13.23 -18.45 -18.09
C LYS A 217 14.53 -17.68 -18.30
N ALA A 218 14.42 -16.37 -18.42
CA ALA A 218 15.58 -15.50 -18.53
C ALA A 218 16.47 -15.58 -17.28
N GLU A 219 15.86 -15.74 -16.09
CA GLU A 219 16.60 -15.87 -14.83
C GLU A 219 17.35 -17.20 -14.73
N ILE A 220 16.73 -18.30 -15.17
CA ILE A 220 17.41 -19.61 -15.27
C ILE A 220 18.62 -19.54 -16.22
N GLN A 221 18.47 -18.85 -17.34
CA GLN A 221 19.57 -18.71 -18.30
C GLN A 221 20.72 -17.89 -17.68
N ARG A 222 20.44 -16.74 -17.06
CA ARG A 222 21.46 -15.94 -16.37
C ARG A 222 22.21 -16.75 -15.31
N LYS A 223 21.49 -17.55 -14.53
CA LYS A 223 22.08 -18.40 -13.50
C LYS A 223 23.04 -19.45 -14.09
N ARG A 224 22.69 -20.02 -15.26
CA ARG A 224 23.56 -20.94 -16.01
C ARG A 224 24.82 -20.25 -16.53
N ASP A 225 24.61 -19.07 -17.16
CA ASP A 225 25.72 -18.29 -17.68
C ASP A 225 26.72 -17.91 -16.57
N GLU A 226 26.23 -17.48 -15.40
CA GLU A 226 27.06 -17.20 -14.22
C GLU A 226 27.77 -18.43 -13.68
N GLN A 227 27.17 -19.61 -13.73
CA GLN A 227 27.82 -20.87 -13.32
C GLN A 227 28.92 -21.27 -14.28
N GLU A 228 28.72 -21.13 -15.60
CA GLU A 228 29.72 -21.38 -16.62
C GLU A 228 30.89 -20.40 -16.49
N GLU A 229 30.67 -19.12 -16.26
CA GLU A 229 31.71 -18.14 -16.02
C GLU A 229 32.54 -18.49 -14.78
N LYS A 230 31.89 -18.86 -13.67
CA LYS A 230 32.60 -19.30 -12.45
C LYS A 230 33.40 -20.58 -12.68
N ALA A 231 32.87 -21.54 -13.41
CA ALA A 231 33.58 -22.78 -13.74
C ALA A 231 34.79 -22.49 -14.60
N ASN A 232 34.70 -21.62 -15.60
CA ASN A 232 35.80 -21.23 -16.46
C ASN A 232 36.88 -20.44 -15.68
N ALA A 233 36.46 -19.52 -14.79
CA ALA A 233 37.39 -18.77 -13.93
C ALA A 233 38.19 -19.71 -12.97
N VAL A 234 37.59 -20.79 -12.50
CA VAL A 234 38.24 -21.79 -11.66
C VAL A 234 39.19 -22.65 -12.49
N SER A 235 38.88 -22.97 -13.75
CA SER A 235 39.77 -23.75 -14.64
C SER A 235 41.01 -22.95 -15.08
N ASP A 236 40.88 -21.64 -15.27
CA ASP A 236 42.01 -20.75 -15.61
C ASP A 236 42.93 -20.48 -14.40
N GLY A 237 42.47 -20.72 -13.17
CA GLY A 237 43.26 -20.52 -11.94
C GLY A 237 44.13 -21.71 -11.52
N TYR A 238 44.01 -22.90 -12.15
CA TYR A 238 44.86 -24.05 -11.89
C TYR A 238 45.68 -24.40 -13.12
N PRO A 239 47.01 -24.13 -13.13
CA PRO A 239 47.87 -24.65 -14.20
C PRO A 239 47.98 -26.18 -14.05
N THR A 240 47.18 -26.90 -14.82
CA THR A 240 47.40 -28.33 -15.05
C THR A 240 48.58 -28.47 -15.99
N ASN A 241 49.82 -28.51 -15.47
CA ASN A 241 50.89 -29.34 -16.04
C ASN A 241 52.06 -29.38 -15.09
N ARG A 242 52.18 -30.43 -14.28
CA ARG A 242 53.45 -31.04 -13.95
C ARG A 242 53.46 -32.44 -14.58
N THR A 243 53.98 -32.51 -15.80
CA THR A 243 54.53 -33.73 -16.34
C THR A 243 55.62 -34.12 -15.40
N ILE A 244 55.44 -35.17 -14.62
CA ILE A 244 56.50 -35.82 -13.86
C ILE A 244 57.26 -36.61 -14.88
N GLU A 245 58.39 -36.08 -15.38
CA GLU A 245 59.41 -36.85 -16.04
C GLU A 245 60.04 -37.80 -15.01
N THR A 246 59.67 -39.07 -15.10
CA THR A 246 60.39 -40.19 -14.46
C THR A 246 61.74 -40.37 -15.15
N ASN A 247 62.77 -39.76 -14.61
CA ASN A 247 64.16 -40.19 -14.96
C ASN A 247 64.36 -41.56 -14.38
N GLN A 248 64.44 -42.58 -15.27
CA GLN A 248 65.03 -43.84 -15.01
C GLN A 248 66.54 -43.60 -15.02
N GLU A 249 67.21 -43.61 -13.86
CA GLU A 249 68.64 -43.89 -13.76
C GLU A 249 68.82 -45.38 -13.59
N GLU A 250 69.50 -45.94 -14.59
CA GLU A 250 70.02 -47.30 -14.61
C GLU A 250 71.02 -47.49 -13.48
N GLY A 251 70.80 -48.60 -12.77
CA GLY A 251 71.72 -49.03 -11.75
C GLY A 251 73.01 -49.61 -12.31
N THR A 252 74.07 -49.33 -11.66
CA THR A 252 75.31 -50.19 -11.73
C THR A 252 75.55 -50.73 -10.35
N ASN A 253 75.57 -52.09 -10.33
CA ASN A 253 76.07 -52.89 -9.22
C ASN A 253 77.49 -52.47 -8.87
N ASP A 254 77.83 -52.42 -7.61
CA ASP A 254 79.14 -52.86 -7.17
C ASP A 254 79.02 -53.51 -5.78
N GLU A 255 79.65 -54.69 -5.76
CA GLU A 255 79.83 -55.56 -4.60
C GLU A 255 80.93 -55.01 -3.68
N GLY A 256 80.82 -55.37 -2.45
CA GLY A 256 82.04 -55.37 -1.60
C GLY A 256 81.71 -55.15 -0.13
N SER A 257 81.46 -56.19 0.56
CA SER A 257 82.24 -56.88 1.59
C SER A 257 82.66 -56.07 2.84
N ASP A 258 82.38 -56.73 3.96
CA ASP A 258 83.11 -56.75 5.23
C ASP A 258 82.88 -55.64 6.28
N LEU A 259 82.33 -56.00 7.28
CA LEU A 259 82.57 -56.29 8.70
C LEU A 259 81.41 -55.92 9.60
#